data_f39f2b94d326bf3b83752c0f04c194f8
#
_entry.id   f39f2b94d326bf3b83752c0f04c194f8
#
_cell.length_a   1.000
_cell.length_b   1.000
_cell.length_c   1.000
_cell.angle_alpha   90.00
_cell.angle_beta   90.00
_cell.angle_gamma   90.00
#
_symmetry.space_group_name_H-M   'P 1'
#
loop_
_entity.id
_entity.type
_entity.pdbx_description
1 polymer ?
#
loop_
_entity_poly.entity_id
_entity_poly.type
_entity_poly.pdbx_seq_one_letter_code
_entity_poly.pdbx_strand_id
1 'polypeptide(L)'
;MATKASNDEAAAAAVATVAEKAPITAERKVRTDLETKLHNPYMPRALAAPDTENVNGTTRSVHKHQNMSVLQQHVAFFDQNNDGLRAMGFNVVSSFMFVIFIHGAMSYVTLPTWIPSPFFPIYIKNIHKAKHGSDSDTFDTEGRYIPSNFENLFSKYARTVPDKLSFWELWHMTEANRNALDVFGWIASKFEWGVLYVLAKDERGFLSKEAVRRCFDGSLFEYCAKMRSGGDVGKMD
;
A
#
# COMPACT_ATOMS: atom_id res chain seq x y z
N MET A 1 35.05 5.08 -15.98
CA MET A 1 33.89 5.26 -15.09
C MET A 1 33.10 6.54 -15.35
N ALA A 2 33.65 7.56 -15.98
CA ALA A 2 32.94 8.83 -16.28
C ALA A 2 31.90 8.77 -17.42
N THR A 3 32.05 7.84 -18.38
CA THR A 3 31.18 7.76 -19.56
C THR A 3 29.80 7.14 -19.29
N LYS A 4 29.64 6.33 -18.26
CA LYS A 4 28.35 5.69 -17.95
C LYS A 4 27.41 6.65 -17.22
N ALA A 5 27.91 7.46 -16.29
CA ALA A 5 27.14 8.49 -15.59
C ALA A 5 26.61 9.57 -16.54
N SER A 6 27.41 9.98 -17.55
CA SER A 6 26.99 10.97 -18.54
C SER A 6 25.89 10.48 -19.49
N ASN A 7 25.89 9.17 -19.81
CA ASN A 7 24.85 8.59 -20.68
C ASN A 7 23.51 8.42 -19.95
N ASP A 8 23.56 8.07 -18.66
CA ASP A 8 22.32 7.94 -17.85
C ASP A 8 21.72 9.33 -17.54
N GLU A 9 22.55 10.35 -17.37
CA GLU A 9 22.13 11.74 -17.20
C GLU A 9 21.57 12.35 -18.50
N ALA A 10 22.16 12.01 -19.65
CA ALA A 10 21.69 12.41 -20.96
C ALA A 10 20.38 11.68 -21.35
N ALA A 11 20.22 10.42 -21.00
CA ALA A 11 18.97 9.67 -21.21
C ALA A 11 17.84 10.21 -20.32
N ALA A 12 18.11 10.58 -19.06
CA ALA A 12 17.17 11.23 -18.16
C ALA A 12 16.77 12.64 -18.64
N ALA A 13 17.67 13.35 -19.31
CA ALA A 13 17.40 14.65 -19.93
C ALA A 13 16.56 14.55 -21.23
N ALA A 14 16.53 13.38 -21.88
CA ALA A 14 15.76 13.17 -23.10
C ALA A 14 14.25 13.00 -22.84
N VAL A 15 13.84 12.65 -21.62
CA VAL A 15 12.43 12.53 -21.23
C VAL A 15 12.07 13.69 -20.32
N ALA A 16 11.32 14.65 -20.83
CA ALA A 16 10.87 15.80 -20.04
C ALA A 16 9.84 15.37 -19.00
N THR A 17 10.27 15.17 -17.77
CA THR A 17 9.43 14.82 -16.62
C THR A 17 9.07 16.00 -15.73
N VAL A 18 9.67 17.18 -15.99
CA VAL A 18 9.45 18.42 -15.26
C VAL A 18 8.83 19.46 -16.16
N ALA A 19 7.75 20.08 -15.69
CA ALA A 19 7.10 21.21 -16.34
C ALA A 19 7.39 22.48 -15.49
N GLU A 20 8.09 23.46 -16.04
CA GLU A 20 8.51 24.68 -15.33
C GLU A 20 7.35 25.50 -14.75
N LYS A 21 6.21 25.52 -15.46
CA LYS A 21 4.98 26.20 -15.01
C LYS A 21 4.16 25.39 -14.01
N ALA A 22 4.58 24.16 -13.72
CA ALA A 22 3.97 23.28 -12.73
C ALA A 22 5.06 22.81 -11.73
N PRO A 23 5.47 23.68 -10.79
CA PRO A 23 6.61 23.44 -9.91
C PRO A 23 6.50 22.15 -9.08
N ILE A 24 5.28 21.64 -8.88
CA ILE A 24 5.04 20.35 -8.20
C ILE A 24 5.70 19.17 -8.94
N THR A 25 5.89 19.23 -10.26
CA THR A 25 6.57 18.18 -11.03
C THR A 25 8.07 18.16 -10.75
N ALA A 26 8.69 19.32 -10.44
CA ALA A 26 10.08 19.40 -10.02
C ALA A 26 10.26 18.95 -8.56
N GLU A 27 9.27 19.26 -7.71
CA GLU A 27 9.27 18.91 -6.30
C GLU A 27 9.08 17.41 -6.08
N ARG A 28 8.22 16.76 -6.87
CA ARG A 28 7.85 15.35 -6.73
C ARG A 28 8.41 14.53 -7.89
N LYS A 29 9.72 14.28 -7.83
CA LYS A 29 10.43 13.54 -8.87
C LYS A 29 9.97 12.08 -8.93
N VAL A 30 9.84 11.56 -10.13
CA VAL A 30 9.63 10.13 -10.37
C VAL A 30 10.99 9.41 -10.47
N ARG A 31 11.00 8.11 -10.23
CA ARG A 31 12.19 7.27 -10.44
C ARG A 31 12.44 7.07 -11.93
N THR A 32 13.69 7.19 -12.33
CA THR A 32 14.14 6.98 -13.72
C THR A 32 14.91 5.66 -13.92
N ASP A 33 15.20 4.93 -12.83
CA ASP A 33 16.00 3.71 -12.83
C ASP A 33 15.18 2.41 -12.72
N LEU A 34 13.84 2.49 -12.79
CA LEU A 34 12.97 1.35 -12.55
C LEU A 34 13.18 0.20 -13.54
N GLU A 35 13.44 0.50 -14.82
CA GLU A 35 13.68 -0.50 -15.87
C GLU A 35 14.93 -1.34 -15.60
N THR A 36 15.89 -0.79 -14.85
CA THR A 36 17.13 -1.50 -14.49
C THR A 36 17.03 -2.25 -13.17
N LYS A 37 16.12 -1.83 -12.29
CA LYS A 37 15.96 -2.36 -10.92
C LYS A 37 14.86 -3.40 -10.80
N LEU A 38 13.83 -3.29 -11.63
CA LEU A 38 12.67 -4.17 -11.61
C LEU A 38 12.40 -4.75 -13.01
N HIS A 39 12.05 -6.03 -13.05
CA HIS A 39 11.61 -6.64 -14.30
C HIS A 39 10.19 -6.17 -14.64
N ASN A 40 10.00 -5.49 -15.78
CA ASN A 40 8.72 -4.95 -16.24
C ASN A 40 7.98 -4.14 -15.14
N PRO A 41 8.51 -3.00 -14.66
CA PRO A 41 7.99 -2.29 -13.49
C PRO A 41 6.56 -1.75 -13.65
N TYR A 42 6.11 -1.55 -14.89
CA TYR A 42 4.77 -1.02 -15.21
C TYR A 42 3.71 -2.11 -15.37
N MET A 43 4.13 -3.38 -15.40
CA MET A 43 3.19 -4.50 -15.54
C MET A 43 2.55 -4.82 -14.20
N PRO A 44 1.21 -4.81 -14.08
CA PRO A 44 0.51 -5.18 -12.84
C PRO A 44 0.81 -6.62 -12.40
N ARG A 45 1.02 -6.84 -11.11
CA ARG A 45 1.31 -8.15 -10.51
C ARG A 45 0.08 -8.68 -9.79
N ALA A 46 -0.40 -9.84 -10.23
CA ALA A 46 -1.56 -10.47 -9.61
C ALA A 46 -1.25 -11.09 -8.23
N LEU A 47 -0.09 -11.76 -8.10
CA LEU A 47 0.19 -12.64 -6.98
C LEU A 47 1.24 -12.13 -5.98
N ALA A 48 1.98 -11.08 -6.30
CA ALA A 48 3.08 -10.59 -5.48
C ALA A 48 3.20 -9.07 -5.54
N ALA A 49 3.75 -8.46 -4.50
CA ALA A 49 4.08 -7.05 -4.41
C ALA A 49 5.61 -6.84 -4.42
N PRO A 50 6.27 -6.87 -5.60
CA PRO A 50 7.70 -6.63 -5.70
C PRO A 50 8.03 -5.13 -5.59
N ASP A 51 9.24 -4.85 -5.09
CA ASP A 51 9.88 -3.55 -5.15
C ASP A 51 11.33 -3.66 -5.61
N THR A 52 12.08 -2.56 -5.60
CA THR A 52 13.49 -2.55 -6.05
C THR A 52 14.44 -3.32 -5.15
N GLU A 53 14.03 -3.65 -3.94
CA GLU A 53 14.81 -4.43 -2.98
C GLU A 53 14.33 -5.88 -2.93
N ASN A 54 13.02 -6.09 -3.03
CA ASN A 54 12.35 -7.38 -3.01
C ASN A 54 11.75 -7.69 -4.38
N VAL A 55 12.58 -7.98 -5.36
CA VAL A 55 12.19 -8.16 -6.78
C VAL A 55 11.17 -9.28 -7.03
N ASN A 56 11.01 -10.20 -6.10
CA ASN A 56 10.03 -11.30 -6.13
C ASN A 56 8.83 -11.06 -5.17
N GLY A 57 8.80 -9.94 -4.45
CA GLY A 57 7.84 -9.69 -3.38
C GLY A 57 8.10 -10.56 -2.14
N THR A 58 7.10 -10.71 -1.29
CA THR A 58 7.19 -11.57 -0.11
C THR A 58 7.27 -13.04 -0.53
N THR A 59 8.19 -13.79 0.06
CA THR A 59 8.42 -15.21 -0.28
C THR A 59 7.16 -16.03 0.00
N ARG A 60 6.76 -16.88 -0.95
CA ARG A 60 5.52 -17.69 -0.89
C ARG A 60 5.38 -18.59 0.35
N SER A 61 6.49 -18.93 1.02
CA SER A 61 6.45 -19.71 2.26
C SER A 61 5.84 -19.00 3.45
N VAL A 62 5.67 -17.68 3.36
CA VAL A 62 5.11 -16.83 4.43
C VAL A 62 3.62 -16.59 4.21
N HIS A 63 3.13 -16.64 2.96
CA HIS A 63 1.73 -16.36 2.64
C HIS A 63 0.82 -17.59 2.76
N LYS A 64 -0.21 -17.46 3.60
CA LYS A 64 -1.30 -18.46 3.70
C LYS A 64 -2.27 -18.42 2.50
N HIS A 65 -2.36 -17.29 1.80
CA HIS A 65 -3.38 -17.00 0.79
C HIS A 65 -2.82 -17.06 -0.64
N GLN A 66 -2.38 -18.25 -1.05
CA GLN A 66 -1.93 -18.52 -2.42
C GLN A 66 -3.11 -18.45 -3.40
N ASN A 67 -2.87 -17.99 -4.63
CA ASN A 67 -3.88 -17.84 -5.69
C ASN A 67 -4.92 -16.72 -5.51
N MET A 68 -4.69 -15.78 -4.59
CA MET A 68 -5.45 -14.55 -4.45
C MET A 68 -4.70 -13.37 -5.08
N SER A 69 -5.42 -12.36 -5.59
CA SER A 69 -4.77 -11.11 -6.01
C SER A 69 -4.14 -10.40 -4.80
N VAL A 70 -3.15 -9.51 -5.04
CA VAL A 70 -2.46 -8.80 -3.95
C VAL A 70 -3.45 -8.08 -3.05
N LEU A 71 -4.47 -7.42 -3.61
CA LEU A 71 -5.53 -6.78 -2.82
C LEU A 71 -6.37 -7.80 -2.02
N GLN A 72 -6.66 -8.97 -2.59
CA GLN A 72 -7.35 -10.03 -1.85
C GLN A 72 -6.49 -10.57 -0.70
N GLN A 73 -5.19 -10.73 -0.90
CA GLN A 73 -4.24 -11.12 0.15
C GLN A 73 -4.22 -10.11 1.30
N HIS A 74 -4.24 -8.81 0.98
CA HIS A 74 -4.32 -7.73 1.98
C HIS A 74 -5.53 -7.90 2.91
N VAL A 75 -6.71 -8.19 2.37
CA VAL A 75 -7.94 -8.29 3.17
C VAL A 75 -8.19 -9.68 3.77
N ALA A 76 -7.61 -10.73 3.20
CA ALA A 76 -7.83 -12.11 3.63
C ALA A 76 -7.37 -12.37 5.08
N PHE A 77 -6.40 -11.60 5.59
CA PHE A 77 -5.99 -11.66 6.98
C PHE A 77 -7.15 -11.35 7.94
N PHE A 78 -8.02 -10.41 7.59
CA PHE A 78 -9.13 -9.96 8.43
C PHE A 78 -10.34 -10.91 8.40
N ASP A 79 -10.41 -11.80 7.42
CA ASP A 79 -11.48 -12.80 7.27
C ASP A 79 -11.27 -14.04 8.17
N GLN A 80 -10.11 -14.16 8.83
CA GLN A 80 -9.79 -15.26 9.73
C GLN A 80 -10.43 -15.03 11.12
N ASN A 81 -11.62 -15.59 11.34
CA ASN A 81 -12.30 -15.66 12.65
C ASN A 81 -12.63 -14.31 13.33
N ASN A 82 -12.75 -13.21 12.60
CA ASN A 82 -13.01 -11.86 13.13
C ASN A 82 -12.02 -11.33 14.18
N ASP A 83 -10.89 -11.98 14.38
CA ASP A 83 -9.88 -11.62 15.40
C ASP A 83 -8.64 -10.89 14.86
N GLY A 84 -8.57 -10.62 13.55
CA GLY A 84 -7.39 -10.04 12.92
C GLY A 84 -6.91 -8.74 13.57
N LEU A 85 -7.81 -7.82 13.88
CA LEU A 85 -7.47 -6.56 14.55
C LEU A 85 -6.95 -6.76 15.98
N ARG A 86 -7.54 -7.70 16.72
CA ARG A 86 -7.08 -8.04 18.07
C ARG A 86 -5.71 -8.74 18.04
N ALA A 87 -5.50 -9.61 17.07
CA ALA A 87 -4.21 -10.28 16.87
C ALA A 87 -3.08 -9.26 16.58
N MET A 88 -3.37 -8.16 15.88
CA MET A 88 -2.41 -7.08 15.65
C MET A 88 -2.25 -6.14 16.85
N GLY A 89 -3.12 -6.24 17.87
CA GLY A 89 -2.96 -5.53 19.11
C GLY A 89 -3.88 -4.36 19.38
N PHE A 90 -4.88 -4.19 18.59
CA PHE A 90 -5.92 -3.22 18.92
C PHE A 90 -6.72 -3.69 20.15
N ASN A 91 -7.10 -2.74 21.02
CA ASN A 91 -7.95 -3.06 22.14
C ASN A 91 -9.39 -3.40 21.68
N VAL A 92 -10.19 -3.98 22.55
CA VAL A 92 -11.55 -4.45 22.22
C VAL A 92 -12.43 -3.32 21.65
N VAL A 93 -12.35 -2.12 22.22
CA VAL A 93 -13.17 -0.98 21.79
C VAL A 93 -12.76 -0.51 20.40
N SER A 94 -11.45 -0.33 20.16
CA SER A 94 -10.95 0.07 18.85
C SER A 94 -11.25 -1.00 17.80
N SER A 95 -11.05 -2.28 18.10
CA SER A 95 -11.37 -3.39 17.19
C SER A 95 -12.84 -3.39 16.82
N PHE A 96 -13.73 -3.21 17.78
CA PHE A 96 -15.17 -3.15 17.54
C PHE A 96 -15.57 -1.97 16.65
N MET A 97 -15.03 -0.78 16.91
CA MET A 97 -15.27 0.40 16.07
C MET A 97 -14.76 0.22 14.64
N PHE A 98 -13.57 -0.37 14.46
CA PHE A 98 -13.04 -0.68 13.14
C PHE A 98 -13.90 -1.70 12.40
N VAL A 99 -14.37 -2.76 13.08
CA VAL A 99 -15.26 -3.77 12.48
C VAL A 99 -16.54 -3.13 11.97
N ILE A 100 -17.21 -2.29 12.79
CA ILE A 100 -18.42 -1.58 12.36
C ILE A 100 -18.14 -0.70 11.13
N PHE A 101 -17.06 0.08 11.15
CA PHE A 101 -16.71 0.96 10.05
C PHE A 101 -16.39 0.18 8.78
N ILE A 102 -15.51 -0.83 8.88
CA ILE A 102 -15.07 -1.64 7.74
C ILE A 102 -16.24 -2.44 7.17
N HIS A 103 -16.98 -3.16 8.00
CA HIS A 103 -18.12 -3.95 7.52
C HIS A 103 -19.25 -3.08 6.99
N GLY A 104 -19.55 -1.96 7.66
CA GLY A 104 -20.56 -1.01 7.20
C GLY A 104 -20.23 -0.41 5.83
N ALA A 105 -18.97 -0.04 5.58
CA ALA A 105 -18.55 0.52 4.30
C ALA A 105 -18.36 -0.56 3.22
N MET A 106 -17.67 -1.67 3.54
CA MET A 106 -17.21 -2.63 2.54
C MET A 106 -18.30 -3.66 2.17
N SER A 107 -19.22 -4.00 3.07
CA SER A 107 -20.24 -5.02 2.79
C SER A 107 -21.12 -4.64 1.61
N TYR A 108 -21.54 -3.38 1.53
CA TYR A 108 -22.39 -2.91 0.44
C TYR A 108 -21.67 -2.89 -0.91
N VAL A 109 -20.45 -2.32 -0.97
CA VAL A 109 -19.71 -2.17 -2.23
C VAL A 109 -19.20 -3.49 -2.79
N THR A 110 -18.97 -4.50 -1.94
CA THR A 110 -18.51 -5.82 -2.37
C THR A 110 -19.63 -6.81 -2.69
N LEU A 111 -20.90 -6.41 -2.55
CA LEU A 111 -22.05 -7.29 -2.83
C LEU A 111 -21.99 -7.93 -4.23
N PRO A 112 -22.29 -9.22 -4.36
CA PRO A 112 -22.46 -9.88 -5.66
C PRO A 112 -23.82 -9.56 -6.30
N THR A 113 -24.80 -9.11 -5.50
CA THR A 113 -26.19 -8.85 -5.92
C THR A 113 -26.62 -7.46 -5.41
N TRP A 114 -27.81 -7.02 -5.81
CA TRP A 114 -28.41 -5.74 -5.39
C TRP A 114 -28.99 -5.74 -3.96
N ILE A 115 -29.24 -6.92 -3.40
CA ILE A 115 -29.93 -7.04 -2.12
C ILE A 115 -28.89 -7.09 -1.01
N PRO A 116 -28.85 -6.10 -0.07
CA PRO A 116 -27.97 -6.11 1.07
C PRO A 116 -28.25 -7.30 1.99
N SER A 117 -27.18 -7.91 2.53
CA SER A 117 -27.29 -8.89 3.59
C SER A 117 -27.38 -8.21 4.96
N PRO A 118 -28.31 -8.64 5.86
CA PRO A 118 -28.38 -8.09 7.21
C PRO A 118 -27.18 -8.44 8.08
N PHE A 119 -26.32 -9.35 7.65
CA PHE A 119 -25.10 -9.77 8.36
C PHE A 119 -23.86 -9.00 7.95
N PHE A 120 -23.95 -8.04 7.02
CA PHE A 120 -22.86 -7.20 6.53
C PHE A 120 -21.59 -7.98 6.14
N PRO A 121 -21.66 -9.08 5.36
CA PRO A 121 -20.50 -9.83 4.93
C PRO A 121 -19.68 -9.03 3.93
N ILE A 122 -18.34 -9.18 3.98
CA ILE A 122 -17.43 -8.63 2.97
C ILE A 122 -17.08 -9.75 2.00
N TYR A 123 -17.38 -9.55 0.71
CA TYR A 123 -17.10 -10.56 -0.33
C TYR A 123 -15.70 -10.32 -0.92
N ILE A 124 -14.70 -11.08 -0.46
CA ILE A 124 -13.29 -10.92 -0.86
C ILE A 124 -13.11 -11.03 -2.39
N LYS A 125 -13.90 -11.86 -3.08
CA LYS A 125 -13.87 -11.94 -4.55
C LYS A 125 -14.15 -10.61 -5.25
N ASN A 126 -14.91 -9.74 -4.61
CA ASN A 126 -15.36 -8.46 -5.14
C ASN A 126 -14.63 -7.27 -4.50
N ILE A 127 -13.60 -7.49 -3.69
CA ILE A 127 -12.93 -6.42 -2.93
C ILE A 127 -12.36 -5.31 -3.81
N HIS A 128 -12.02 -5.61 -5.06
CA HIS A 128 -11.58 -4.61 -6.05
C HIS A 128 -12.62 -3.52 -6.30
N LYS A 129 -13.92 -3.79 -6.07
CA LYS A 129 -15.00 -2.79 -6.19
C LYS A 129 -14.99 -1.76 -5.06
N ALA A 130 -14.30 -2.04 -3.97
CA ALA A 130 -14.17 -1.13 -2.84
C ALA A 130 -13.04 -0.10 -3.05
N LYS A 131 -12.27 -0.21 -4.13
CA LYS A 131 -11.25 0.77 -4.47
C LYS A 131 -11.89 2.13 -4.72
N HIS A 132 -11.40 3.16 -4.04
CA HIS A 132 -11.85 4.55 -4.18
C HIS A 132 -10.87 5.38 -5.03
N GLY A 133 -11.28 6.57 -5.48
CA GLY A 133 -10.49 7.39 -6.39
C GLY A 133 -9.32 8.12 -5.74
N SER A 134 -9.41 8.41 -4.43
CA SER A 134 -8.36 9.13 -3.66
C SER A 134 -7.32 8.16 -3.10
N ASP A 135 -6.75 7.33 -3.97
CA ASP A 135 -5.81 6.25 -3.66
C ASP A 135 -4.39 6.58 -4.17
N SER A 136 -3.43 5.78 -3.76
CA SER A 136 -2.03 5.83 -4.24
C SER A 136 -1.84 5.29 -5.66
N ASP A 137 -2.89 4.73 -6.27
CA ASP A 137 -2.89 4.02 -7.55
C ASP A 137 -1.90 2.83 -7.61
N THR A 138 -1.50 2.32 -6.45
CA THR A 138 -0.64 1.14 -6.35
C THR A 138 -1.40 -0.15 -6.72
N PHE A 139 -2.71 -0.19 -6.54
CA PHE A 139 -3.57 -1.24 -7.09
C PHE A 139 -4.26 -0.78 -8.37
N ASP A 140 -4.32 -1.65 -9.37
CA ASP A 140 -5.17 -1.45 -10.54
C ASP A 140 -6.66 -1.77 -10.24
N THR A 141 -7.51 -1.68 -11.27
CA THR A 141 -8.96 -1.92 -11.14
C THR A 141 -9.34 -3.35 -10.79
N GLU A 142 -8.42 -4.31 -10.89
CA GLU A 142 -8.64 -5.72 -10.56
C GLU A 142 -7.95 -6.13 -9.24
N GLY A 143 -7.31 -5.16 -8.53
CA GLY A 143 -6.59 -5.42 -7.30
C GLY A 143 -5.20 -6.04 -7.52
N ARG A 144 -4.61 -5.86 -8.72
CA ARG A 144 -3.23 -6.22 -9.03
C ARG A 144 -2.30 -5.09 -8.64
N TYR A 145 -1.14 -5.41 -8.13
CA TYR A 145 -0.15 -4.46 -7.65
C TYR A 145 0.71 -3.90 -8.81
N ILE A 146 0.91 -2.58 -8.83
CA ILE A 146 1.71 -1.86 -9.83
C ILE A 146 3.03 -1.40 -9.19
N PRO A 147 4.16 -2.08 -9.45
CA PRO A 147 5.44 -1.78 -8.80
C PRO A 147 5.93 -0.36 -9.04
N SER A 148 5.77 0.16 -10.26
CA SER A 148 6.19 1.53 -10.62
C SER A 148 5.44 2.60 -9.80
N ASN A 149 4.16 2.42 -9.55
CA ASN A 149 3.37 3.37 -8.77
C ASN A 149 3.79 3.35 -7.29
N PHE A 150 4.06 2.16 -6.75
CA PHE A 150 4.61 2.01 -5.42
C PHE A 150 5.97 2.71 -5.25
N GLU A 151 6.90 2.47 -6.17
CA GLU A 151 8.23 3.10 -6.14
C GLU A 151 8.13 4.62 -6.28
N ASN A 152 7.25 5.10 -7.17
CA ASN A 152 7.00 6.53 -7.36
C ASN A 152 6.39 7.18 -6.12
N LEU A 153 5.62 6.47 -5.30
CA LEU A 153 5.10 6.97 -4.03
C LEU A 153 6.26 7.43 -3.14
N PHE A 154 7.27 6.58 -2.93
CA PHE A 154 8.42 6.92 -2.09
C PHE A 154 9.32 7.97 -2.73
N SER A 155 9.63 7.89 -4.02
CA SER A 155 10.46 8.89 -4.68
C SER A 155 9.84 10.30 -4.68
N LYS A 156 8.51 10.36 -4.70
CA LYS A 156 7.77 11.64 -4.66
C LYS A 156 7.62 12.23 -3.26
N TYR A 157 7.46 11.40 -2.24
CA TYR A 157 7.02 11.86 -0.92
C TYR A 157 8.01 11.62 0.22
N ALA A 158 8.90 10.62 0.15
CA ALA A 158 9.91 10.36 1.17
C ALA A 158 11.11 11.30 0.99
N ARG A 159 11.01 12.51 1.54
CA ARG A 159 11.97 13.59 1.35
C ARG A 159 12.95 13.76 2.51
N THR A 160 12.50 13.43 3.72
CA THR A 160 13.31 13.57 4.93
C THR A 160 14.31 12.43 5.05
N VAL A 161 13.84 11.19 4.84
CA VAL A 161 14.67 9.99 4.85
C VAL A 161 14.30 9.15 3.63
N PRO A 162 15.25 8.78 2.76
CA PRO A 162 14.96 7.90 1.62
C PRO A 162 14.21 6.62 2.05
N ASP A 163 13.23 6.22 1.26
CA ASP A 163 12.41 5.02 1.48
C ASP A 163 11.68 4.94 2.84
N LYS A 164 11.46 6.11 3.49
CA LYS A 164 10.68 6.24 4.72
C LYS A 164 9.77 7.47 4.69
N LEU A 165 8.55 7.34 5.17
CA LEU A 165 7.59 8.44 5.25
C LEU A 165 7.40 8.88 6.71
N SER A 166 7.60 10.16 6.98
CA SER A 166 7.14 10.81 8.19
C SER A 166 5.62 11.00 8.17
N PHE A 167 5.01 11.31 9.32
CA PHE A 167 3.57 11.60 9.40
C PHE A 167 3.15 12.74 8.46
N TRP A 168 3.93 13.80 8.36
CA TRP A 168 3.60 14.95 7.50
C TRP A 168 3.76 14.65 6.02
N GLU A 169 4.75 13.84 5.63
CA GLU A 169 4.91 13.38 4.25
C GLU A 169 3.74 12.48 3.82
N LEU A 170 3.30 11.61 4.71
CA LEU A 170 2.12 10.78 4.52
C LEU A 170 0.85 11.62 4.39
N TRP A 171 0.68 12.64 5.23
CA TRP A 171 -0.43 13.59 5.12
C TRP A 171 -0.43 14.33 3.79
N HIS A 172 0.73 14.82 3.34
CA HIS A 172 0.87 15.48 2.05
C HIS A 172 0.62 14.54 0.87
N MET A 173 1.05 13.28 0.97
CA MET A 173 0.79 12.26 -0.03
C MET A 173 -0.71 12.01 -0.21
N THR A 174 -1.42 11.76 0.88
CA THR A 174 -2.87 11.52 0.82
C THR A 174 -3.65 12.75 0.37
N GLU A 175 -3.16 13.96 0.67
CA GLU A 175 -3.77 15.20 0.17
C GLU A 175 -3.52 15.39 -1.32
N ALA A 176 -2.33 15.09 -1.80
CA ALA A 176 -1.98 15.22 -3.22
C ALA A 176 -2.70 14.21 -4.12
N ASN A 177 -3.06 13.05 -3.57
CA ASN A 177 -3.80 12.00 -4.28
C ASN A 177 -5.32 12.17 -4.16
N ARG A 178 -5.78 13.24 -3.52
CA ARG A 178 -7.20 13.51 -3.35
C ARG A 178 -7.88 13.75 -4.69
N ASN A 179 -8.94 12.99 -4.96
CA ASN A 179 -9.82 13.20 -6.11
C ASN A 179 -10.95 14.17 -5.75
N ALA A 180 -11.29 15.10 -6.65
CA ALA A 180 -12.22 16.19 -6.42
C ALA A 180 -13.60 15.64 -6.10
N LEU A 181 -14.39 15.19 -5.99
CA LEU A 181 -15.73 14.67 -5.70
C LEU A 181 -15.71 13.35 -4.91
N ASP A 182 -14.54 12.81 -4.61
CA ASP A 182 -14.40 11.58 -3.83
C ASP A 182 -14.12 11.89 -2.36
N VAL A 183 -15.10 12.51 -1.69
CA VAL A 183 -15.00 12.87 -0.26
C VAL A 183 -14.85 11.63 0.62
N PHE A 184 -15.57 10.55 0.29
CA PHE A 184 -15.47 9.29 1.02
C PHE A 184 -14.06 8.71 0.91
N GLY A 185 -13.53 8.55 -0.30
CA GLY A 185 -12.19 8.01 -0.51
C GLY A 185 -11.09 8.88 0.07
N TRP A 186 -11.24 10.19 0.06
CA TRP A 186 -10.31 11.11 0.72
C TRP A 186 -10.23 10.86 2.24
N ILE A 187 -11.36 10.69 2.92
CA ILE A 187 -11.41 10.39 4.36
C ILE A 187 -10.88 8.97 4.62
N ALA A 188 -11.31 8.00 3.81
CA ALA A 188 -10.88 6.61 3.91
C ALA A 188 -9.35 6.49 3.75
N SER A 189 -8.78 7.11 2.73
CA SER A 189 -7.33 7.15 2.50
C SER A 189 -6.55 7.66 3.71
N LYS A 190 -6.98 8.80 4.28
CA LYS A 190 -6.30 9.34 5.49
C LYS A 190 -6.41 8.39 6.69
N PHE A 191 -7.53 7.71 6.83
CA PHE A 191 -7.75 6.77 7.90
C PHE A 191 -6.89 5.50 7.72
N GLU A 192 -6.88 4.91 6.54
CA GLU A 192 -6.12 3.71 6.21
C GLU A 192 -4.60 3.93 6.41
N TRP A 193 -4.08 5.00 5.83
CA TRP A 193 -2.67 5.36 5.99
C TRP A 193 -2.32 5.78 7.41
N GLY A 194 -3.23 6.43 8.13
CA GLY A 194 -3.06 6.77 9.54
C GLY A 194 -2.98 5.54 10.44
N VAL A 195 -3.84 4.55 10.22
CA VAL A 195 -3.81 3.27 10.93
C VAL A 195 -2.52 2.52 10.64
N LEU A 196 -2.10 2.44 9.36
CA LEU A 196 -0.84 1.83 8.97
C LEU A 196 0.36 2.51 9.66
N TYR A 197 0.36 3.85 9.69
CA TYR A 197 1.41 4.60 10.38
C TYR A 197 1.48 4.28 11.87
N VAL A 198 0.34 4.24 12.56
CA VAL A 198 0.31 3.87 13.99
C VAL A 198 0.78 2.44 14.22
N LEU A 199 0.43 1.52 13.32
CA LEU A 199 0.76 0.10 13.43
C LEU A 199 2.26 -0.18 13.20
N ALA A 200 2.89 0.51 12.25
CA ALA A 200 4.18 0.09 11.70
C ALA A 200 5.27 1.18 11.65
N LYS A 201 5.05 2.36 12.25
CA LYS A 201 6.11 3.37 12.38
C LYS A 201 7.23 2.86 13.28
N ASP A 202 8.46 3.21 12.94
CA ASP A 202 9.64 2.95 13.77
C ASP A 202 9.68 3.89 15.00
N GLU A 203 10.66 3.67 15.90
CA GLU A 203 10.86 4.48 17.11
C GLU A 203 11.16 5.96 16.82
N ARG A 204 11.63 6.26 15.61
CA ARG A 204 11.92 7.62 15.15
C ARG A 204 10.71 8.29 14.50
N GLY A 205 9.56 7.60 14.41
CA GLY A 205 8.33 8.11 13.81
C GLY A 205 8.32 8.07 12.28
N PHE A 206 9.01 7.12 11.66
CA PHE A 206 8.99 6.91 10.22
C PHE A 206 8.34 5.57 9.85
N LEU A 207 7.54 5.58 8.81
CA LEU A 207 6.96 4.39 8.18
C LEU A 207 7.87 3.93 7.03
N SER A 208 8.45 2.74 7.13
CA SER A 208 9.39 2.23 6.13
C SER A 208 8.67 1.75 4.87
N LYS A 209 9.36 1.79 3.73
CA LYS A 209 8.92 1.28 2.44
C LYS A 209 8.55 -0.21 2.52
N GLU A 210 9.39 -1.01 3.19
CA GLU A 210 9.13 -2.43 3.39
C GLU A 210 7.85 -2.69 4.19
N ALA A 211 7.59 -1.93 5.27
CA ALA A 211 6.35 -2.05 6.03
C ALA A 211 5.12 -1.75 5.16
N VAL A 212 5.19 -0.71 4.33
CA VAL A 212 4.12 -0.36 3.39
C VAL A 212 3.93 -1.44 2.34
N ARG A 213 5.00 -1.95 1.72
CA ARG A 213 4.95 -3.04 0.75
C ARG A 213 4.28 -4.28 1.32
N ARG A 214 4.67 -4.67 2.55
CA ARG A 214 4.07 -5.80 3.26
C ARG A 214 2.63 -5.56 3.69
N CYS A 215 2.23 -4.31 3.87
CA CYS A 215 0.82 -3.96 4.06
C CYS A 215 0.02 -4.26 2.79
N PHE A 216 0.54 -3.88 1.61
CA PHE A 216 -0.13 -4.13 0.33
C PHE A 216 -0.39 -5.61 0.07
N ASP A 217 0.53 -6.51 0.42
CA ASP A 217 0.35 -7.95 0.23
C ASP A 217 -0.19 -8.68 1.48
N GLY A 218 -0.50 -7.97 2.56
CA GLY A 218 -1.06 -8.52 3.79
C GLY A 218 -0.05 -9.16 4.74
N SER A 219 1.20 -9.37 4.34
CA SER A 219 2.23 -10.03 5.17
C SER A 219 2.66 -9.22 6.40
N LEU A 220 2.42 -7.90 6.41
CA LEU A 220 2.62 -7.06 7.59
C LEU A 220 1.72 -7.50 8.75
N PHE A 221 0.47 -7.81 8.46
CA PHE A 221 -0.51 -8.18 9.49
C PHE A 221 -0.16 -9.51 10.13
N GLU A 222 0.28 -10.49 9.33
CA GLU A 222 0.77 -11.78 9.81
C GLU A 222 2.01 -11.60 10.68
N TYR A 223 2.93 -10.72 10.29
CA TYR A 223 4.12 -10.37 11.07
C TYR A 223 3.73 -9.78 12.43
N CYS A 224 2.86 -8.76 12.46
CA CYS A 224 2.41 -8.13 13.70
C CYS A 224 1.71 -9.12 14.63
N ALA A 225 0.86 -9.99 14.11
CA ALA A 225 0.18 -11.01 14.87
C ALA A 225 1.15 -12.03 15.49
N LYS A 226 2.17 -12.45 14.72
CA LYS A 226 3.19 -13.39 15.18
C LYS A 226 4.11 -12.79 16.25
N MET A 227 4.56 -11.54 16.08
CA MET A 227 5.32 -10.81 17.09
C MET A 227 4.59 -10.79 18.44
N ARG A 228 3.29 -10.53 18.38
CA ARG A 228 2.47 -10.42 19.59
C ARG A 228 2.21 -11.75 20.28
N SER A 229 2.14 -12.84 19.55
CA SER A 229 2.02 -14.20 20.10
C SER A 229 3.32 -14.76 20.68
N GLY A 230 4.42 -13.99 20.71
CA GLY A 230 5.74 -14.43 21.19
C GLY A 230 6.49 -15.34 20.22
N GLY A 231 6.09 -15.38 18.95
CA GLY A 231 6.78 -16.14 17.91
C GLY A 231 8.10 -15.46 17.51
N ASP A 232 9.12 -16.28 17.22
CA ASP A 232 10.36 -15.79 16.63
C ASP A 232 10.10 -15.27 15.22
N VAL A 233 10.30 -13.99 15.01
CA VAL A 233 10.16 -13.29 13.74
C VAL A 233 11.47 -12.57 13.44
N GLY A 234 12.07 -12.88 12.30
CA GLY A 234 13.20 -12.10 11.80
C GLY A 234 12.84 -10.60 11.77
N LYS A 235 13.83 -9.73 12.01
CA LYS A 235 13.62 -8.28 11.95
C LYS A 235 13.02 -7.86 10.62
N MET A 236 12.11 -6.89 10.69
CA MET A 236 11.62 -6.14 9.55
C MET A 236 12.58 -4.96 9.38
N ASP A 237 13.65 -5.17 8.61
CA ASP A 237 14.63 -4.11 8.27
C ASP A 237 14.14 -3.31 7.06
#